data_c8533df0d496fb351e220b532bfb6e9d
#
_entry.id   c8533df0d496fb351e220b532bfb6e9d
#
_cell.length_a   1.000
_cell.length_b   1.000
_cell.length_c   1.000
_cell.angle_alpha   90.00
_cell.angle_beta   90.00
_cell.angle_gamma   90.00
#
_symmetry.space_group_name_H-M   'P 1'
#
loop_
_entity.id
_entity.type
_entity.pdbx_description
1 polymer ?
#
loop_
_entity_poly.entity_id
_entity_poly.type
_entity_poly.pdbx_seq_one_letter_code
_entity_poly.pdbx_strand_id
1 'polypeptide(L)'
;MPNFKTIAICNQKGGVGKTTTAVNLGIGLAMQGKKVLLIDADPQSDLTACLGWRDSDSLPQTLTNKLAAVMREESQDPFAGILSHEEKVDLVPSNLELSALEMSLVTAMSRESVMKNYLSQVKDNYDYVLIDCMPSLGMITLNALTAADSVIIPVQAQYLPAKGMTQLLSTIAKVKKHTNPNLAIDGILLTLVDGRTNLAKSTVEALRENFGCRIRIYRTTIPVAVKAAEVSSKGKSIYAYEPNSTVSKAYADFTKEVLADGRQKERLHASHEHAR
;
A
#
# COMPACT_ATOMS: atom_id res chain seq x y z
N MET A 1 -17.38 13.08 10.08
CA MET A 1 -17.44 11.74 9.49
C MET A 1 -16.14 11.03 9.81
N PRO A 2 -16.11 9.72 10.09
CA PRO A 2 -14.84 9.02 10.27
C PRO A 2 -14.00 9.19 9.00
N ASN A 3 -12.77 9.63 9.16
CA ASN A 3 -11.85 9.88 8.04
C ASN A 3 -11.24 8.56 7.58
N PHE A 4 -11.98 7.87 6.75
CA PHE A 4 -11.49 6.70 6.03
C PHE A 4 -10.49 7.14 4.95
N LYS A 5 -9.35 6.47 4.89
CA LYS A 5 -8.33 6.73 3.87
C LYS A 5 -7.79 5.43 3.27
N THR A 6 -7.92 5.27 1.96
CA THR A 6 -7.31 4.17 1.20
C THR A 6 -5.98 4.61 0.60
N ILE A 7 -4.91 3.88 0.89
CA ILE A 7 -3.56 4.15 0.39
C ILE A 7 -3.06 2.94 -0.40
N ALA A 8 -2.75 3.12 -1.68
CA ALA A 8 -2.04 2.12 -2.47
C ALA A 8 -0.53 2.25 -2.28
N ILE A 9 0.14 1.14 -1.97
CA ILE A 9 1.60 1.07 -1.88
C ILE A 9 2.10 0.43 -3.17
N CYS A 10 2.59 1.25 -4.10
CA CYS A 10 2.76 0.85 -5.48
C CYS A 10 4.14 1.22 -6.04
N ASN A 11 4.79 0.25 -6.68
CA ASN A 11 5.96 0.46 -7.54
C ASN A 11 6.09 -0.74 -8.48
N GLN A 12 6.42 -0.47 -9.76
CA GLN A 12 6.63 -1.49 -10.77
C GLN A 12 7.88 -2.36 -10.50
N LYS A 13 8.85 -1.84 -9.75
CA LYS A 13 10.07 -2.59 -9.41
C LYS A 13 9.79 -3.56 -8.25
N GLY A 14 10.21 -4.83 -8.40
CA GLY A 14 10.24 -5.81 -7.31
C GLY A 14 11.31 -5.49 -6.27
N GLY A 15 11.13 -5.96 -5.03
CA GLY A 15 12.13 -5.84 -3.97
C GLY A 15 12.38 -4.43 -3.41
N VAL A 16 11.52 -3.46 -3.70
CA VAL A 16 11.66 -2.09 -3.17
C VAL A 16 11.03 -1.88 -1.78
N GLY A 17 10.55 -2.95 -1.15
CA GLY A 17 9.95 -2.90 0.19
C GLY A 17 8.49 -2.47 0.22
N LYS A 18 7.68 -2.75 -0.80
CA LYS A 18 6.23 -2.48 -0.81
C LYS A 18 5.54 -3.23 0.34
N THR A 19 5.63 -4.54 0.33
CA THR A 19 5.04 -5.43 1.34
C THR A 19 5.53 -5.10 2.76
N THR A 20 6.84 -4.92 2.92
CA THR A 20 7.43 -4.51 4.22
C THR A 20 6.87 -3.17 4.69
N THR A 21 6.63 -2.24 3.76
CA THR A 21 6.02 -0.94 4.07
C THR A 21 4.54 -1.10 4.43
N ALA A 22 3.78 -1.94 3.71
CA ALA A 22 2.38 -2.21 4.01
C ALA A 22 2.19 -2.78 5.42
N VAL A 23 2.96 -3.82 5.77
CA VAL A 23 2.94 -4.44 7.11
C VAL A 23 3.27 -3.42 8.19
N ASN A 24 4.42 -2.76 8.08
CA ASN A 24 4.92 -1.94 9.18
C ASN A 24 4.21 -0.59 9.29
N LEU A 25 3.75 0.00 8.19
CA LEU A 25 2.88 1.18 8.24
C LEU A 25 1.51 0.82 8.83
N GLY A 26 0.91 -0.31 8.40
CA GLY A 26 -0.39 -0.75 8.91
C GLY A 26 -0.36 -1.00 10.41
N ILE A 27 0.59 -1.78 10.89
CA ILE A 27 0.74 -2.07 12.31
C ILE A 27 1.14 -0.79 13.08
N GLY A 28 2.00 0.06 12.51
CA GLY A 28 2.32 1.35 13.09
C GLY A 28 1.10 2.26 13.28
N LEU A 29 0.17 2.28 12.31
CA LEU A 29 -1.11 2.98 12.43
C LEU A 29 -2.02 2.36 13.51
N ALA A 30 -2.08 1.02 13.57
CA ALA A 30 -2.84 0.31 14.61
C ALA A 30 -2.30 0.60 16.03
N MET A 31 -0.97 0.68 16.19
CA MET A 31 -0.33 1.11 17.45
C MET A 31 -0.71 2.55 17.84
N GLN A 32 -1.12 3.39 16.89
CA GLN A 32 -1.65 4.74 17.13
C GLN A 32 -3.19 4.76 17.31
N GLY A 33 -3.79 3.59 17.55
CA GLY A 33 -5.23 3.44 17.82
C GLY A 33 -6.12 3.52 16.59
N LYS A 34 -5.57 3.35 15.38
CA LYS A 34 -6.34 3.34 14.13
C LYS A 34 -6.83 1.93 13.81
N LYS A 35 -8.04 1.82 13.27
CA LYS A 35 -8.56 0.59 12.67
C LYS A 35 -8.01 0.45 11.28
N VAL A 36 -7.27 -0.62 11.00
CA VAL A 36 -6.51 -0.77 9.74
C VAL A 36 -6.88 -2.09 9.06
N LEU A 37 -7.24 -2.00 7.78
CA LEU A 37 -7.36 -3.13 6.88
C LEU A 37 -6.17 -3.14 5.92
N LEU A 38 -5.49 -4.27 5.85
CA LEU A 38 -4.47 -4.55 4.85
C LEU A 38 -5.09 -5.38 3.73
N ILE A 39 -4.76 -5.06 2.49
CA ILE A 39 -5.19 -5.84 1.32
C ILE A 39 -3.96 -6.31 0.59
N ASP A 40 -3.84 -7.62 0.49
CA ASP A 40 -2.82 -8.25 -0.33
C ASP A 40 -3.31 -8.31 -1.79
N ALA A 41 -2.76 -7.45 -2.63
CA ALA A 41 -3.10 -7.37 -4.06
C ALA A 41 -1.95 -7.90 -4.95
N ASP A 42 -1.18 -8.86 -4.41
CA ASP A 42 -0.15 -9.60 -5.14
C ASP A 42 -0.48 -11.11 -5.14
N PRO A 43 -0.54 -11.78 -6.32
CA PRO A 43 -0.73 -13.23 -6.39
C PRO A 43 0.34 -14.05 -5.67
N GLN A 44 1.51 -13.45 -5.40
CA GLN A 44 2.58 -14.10 -4.63
C GLN A 44 2.25 -14.20 -3.13
N SER A 45 1.21 -13.50 -2.67
CA SER A 45 0.71 -13.50 -1.28
C SER A 45 1.78 -13.21 -0.22
N ASP A 46 2.77 -12.39 -0.57
CA ASP A 46 3.86 -12.05 0.34
C ASP A 46 3.37 -11.31 1.59
N LEU A 47 2.37 -10.42 1.48
CA LEU A 47 1.78 -9.73 2.63
C LEU A 47 1.07 -10.72 3.55
N THR A 48 0.32 -11.65 2.98
CA THR A 48 -0.39 -12.73 3.68
C THR A 48 0.59 -13.60 4.46
N ALA A 49 1.68 -14.03 3.81
CA ALA A 49 2.73 -14.83 4.42
C ALA A 49 3.49 -14.05 5.51
N CYS A 50 3.78 -12.77 5.31
CA CYS A 50 4.44 -11.89 6.28
C CYS A 50 3.64 -11.72 7.57
N LEU A 51 2.33 -11.87 7.52
CA LEU A 51 1.43 -11.82 8.68
C LEU A 51 1.11 -13.23 9.25
N GLY A 52 1.82 -14.27 8.82
CA GLY A 52 1.78 -15.60 9.42
C GLY A 52 0.96 -16.66 8.66
N TRP A 53 0.17 -16.29 7.67
CA TRP A 53 -0.62 -17.21 6.85
C TRP A 53 0.19 -17.68 5.64
N ARG A 54 1.05 -18.70 5.86
CA ARG A 54 2.04 -19.16 4.85
C ARG A 54 1.43 -20.03 3.75
N ASP A 55 0.39 -20.80 4.08
CA ASP A 55 -0.36 -21.61 3.14
C ASP A 55 -1.59 -20.84 2.67
N SER A 56 -1.35 -19.82 1.85
CA SER A 56 -2.40 -18.93 1.36
C SER A 56 -3.37 -19.61 0.41
N ASP A 57 -2.94 -20.69 -0.26
CA ASP A 57 -3.78 -21.44 -1.19
C ASP A 57 -4.81 -22.32 -0.46
N SER A 58 -4.60 -22.64 0.82
CA SER A 58 -5.59 -23.33 1.65
C SER A 58 -6.68 -22.43 2.24
N LEU A 59 -6.54 -21.10 2.09
CA LEU A 59 -7.50 -20.14 2.64
C LEU A 59 -8.83 -20.19 1.86
N PRO A 60 -9.98 -20.34 2.55
CA PRO A 60 -11.28 -20.52 1.89
C PRO A 60 -11.80 -19.25 1.21
N GLN A 61 -11.32 -18.10 1.62
CA GLN A 61 -11.73 -16.80 1.10
C GLN A 61 -10.51 -15.89 0.98
N THR A 62 -10.32 -15.31 -0.21
CA THR A 62 -9.23 -14.41 -0.53
C THR A 62 -9.75 -13.18 -1.29
N LEU A 63 -8.89 -12.24 -1.63
CA LEU A 63 -9.23 -11.10 -2.48
C LEU A 63 -9.84 -11.56 -3.82
N THR A 64 -9.39 -12.70 -4.36
CA THR A 64 -9.95 -13.30 -5.58
C THR A 64 -11.46 -13.53 -5.46
N ASN A 65 -11.91 -14.15 -4.37
CA ASN A 65 -13.33 -14.42 -4.15
C ASN A 65 -14.13 -13.11 -4.01
N LYS A 66 -13.59 -12.12 -3.32
CA LYS A 66 -14.25 -10.81 -3.14
C LYS A 66 -14.45 -10.07 -4.45
N LEU A 67 -13.40 -10.00 -5.26
CA LEU A 67 -13.48 -9.32 -6.55
C LEU A 67 -14.35 -10.11 -7.55
N ALA A 68 -14.29 -11.46 -7.54
CA ALA A 68 -15.13 -12.30 -8.38
C ALA A 68 -16.63 -12.13 -8.04
N ALA A 69 -16.99 -12.05 -6.76
CA ALA A 69 -18.37 -11.83 -6.33
C ALA A 69 -18.90 -10.47 -6.83
N VAL A 70 -18.07 -9.41 -6.72
CA VAL A 70 -18.42 -8.08 -7.27
C VAL A 70 -18.62 -8.14 -8.79
N MET A 71 -17.74 -8.84 -9.52
CA MET A 71 -17.85 -8.97 -10.98
C MET A 71 -19.11 -9.72 -11.42
N ARG A 72 -19.59 -10.67 -10.61
CA ARG A 72 -20.79 -11.47 -10.88
C ARG A 72 -22.06 -10.90 -10.26
N GLU A 73 -21.95 -9.75 -9.58
CA GLU A 73 -23.05 -9.12 -8.83
C GLU A 73 -23.69 -10.08 -7.80
N GLU A 74 -22.87 -10.99 -7.23
CA GLU A 74 -23.27 -11.95 -6.23
C GLU A 74 -23.36 -11.29 -4.85
N SER A 75 -24.46 -11.57 -4.11
CA SER A 75 -24.57 -11.17 -2.71
C SER A 75 -23.68 -12.05 -1.85
N GLN A 76 -22.62 -11.47 -1.28
CA GLN A 76 -21.72 -12.14 -0.37
C GLN A 76 -21.44 -11.23 0.83
N ASP A 77 -21.25 -11.82 2.02
CA ASP A 77 -20.74 -11.07 3.17
C ASP A 77 -19.36 -10.45 2.83
N PRO A 78 -19.24 -9.12 2.77
CA PRO A 78 -17.97 -8.47 2.40
C PRO A 78 -16.86 -8.70 3.44
N PHE A 79 -17.22 -9.08 4.68
CA PHE A 79 -16.27 -9.35 5.77
C PHE A 79 -15.85 -10.83 5.86
N ALA A 80 -16.55 -11.75 5.18
CA ALA A 80 -16.18 -13.17 5.20
C ALA A 80 -14.73 -13.37 4.75
N GLY A 81 -13.93 -14.11 5.53
CA GLY A 81 -12.51 -14.38 5.21
C GLY A 81 -11.55 -13.22 5.45
N ILE A 82 -11.98 -12.12 6.04
CA ILE A 82 -11.06 -11.13 6.61
C ILE A 82 -10.39 -11.77 7.84
N LEU A 83 -9.06 -11.78 7.86
CA LEU A 83 -8.26 -12.39 8.89
C LEU A 83 -7.81 -11.33 9.89
N SER A 84 -7.97 -11.57 11.19
CA SER A 84 -7.51 -10.66 12.23
C SER A 84 -6.14 -11.07 12.76
N HIS A 85 -5.18 -10.16 12.77
CA HIS A 85 -3.82 -10.38 13.24
C HIS A 85 -3.63 -9.93 14.70
N GLU A 86 -2.74 -10.60 15.44
CA GLU A 86 -2.45 -10.31 16.85
C GLU A 86 -1.99 -8.86 17.10
N GLU A 87 -1.34 -8.22 16.12
CA GLU A 87 -0.89 -6.82 16.17
C GLU A 87 -2.00 -5.82 15.73
N LYS A 88 -3.27 -6.22 15.84
CA LYS A 88 -4.47 -5.36 15.69
C LYS A 88 -4.65 -4.75 14.30
N VAL A 89 -4.29 -5.48 13.26
CA VAL A 89 -4.64 -5.20 11.88
C VAL A 89 -5.49 -6.34 11.33
N ASP A 90 -6.40 -6.00 10.43
CA ASP A 90 -7.15 -6.98 9.65
C ASP A 90 -6.55 -7.14 8.26
N LEU A 91 -6.70 -8.31 7.66
CA LEU A 91 -6.13 -8.66 6.36
C LEU A 91 -7.18 -9.27 5.44
N VAL A 92 -7.31 -8.75 4.24
CA VAL A 92 -7.85 -9.48 3.08
C VAL A 92 -6.69 -10.21 2.42
N PRO A 93 -6.60 -11.55 2.55
CA PRO A 93 -5.47 -12.31 2.04
C PRO A 93 -5.54 -12.47 0.51
N SER A 94 -4.40 -12.80 -0.10
CA SER A 94 -4.28 -13.17 -1.50
C SER A 94 -3.84 -14.63 -1.64
N ASN A 95 -3.95 -15.14 -2.85
CA ASN A 95 -3.38 -16.41 -3.28
C ASN A 95 -3.11 -16.39 -4.79
N LEU A 96 -2.57 -17.50 -5.32
CA LEU A 96 -2.18 -17.61 -6.74
C LEU A 96 -3.36 -17.42 -7.72
N GLU A 97 -4.59 -17.72 -7.29
CA GLU A 97 -5.81 -17.57 -8.11
C GLU A 97 -6.04 -16.11 -8.54
N LEU A 98 -5.48 -15.13 -7.82
CA LEU A 98 -5.58 -13.72 -8.21
C LEU A 98 -5.00 -13.45 -9.61
N SER A 99 -4.01 -14.24 -10.05
CA SER A 99 -3.48 -14.16 -11.43
C SER A 99 -4.52 -14.53 -12.48
N ALA A 100 -5.32 -15.57 -12.23
CA ALA A 100 -6.40 -15.97 -13.14
C ALA A 100 -7.53 -14.94 -13.16
N LEU A 101 -7.85 -14.36 -11.99
CA LEU A 101 -8.82 -13.27 -11.91
C LEU A 101 -8.36 -12.04 -12.68
N GLU A 102 -7.08 -11.70 -12.65
CA GLU A 102 -6.53 -10.57 -13.40
C GLU A 102 -6.78 -10.72 -14.91
N MET A 103 -6.64 -11.94 -15.44
CA MET A 103 -6.98 -12.21 -16.85
C MET A 103 -8.48 -12.05 -17.13
N SER A 104 -9.33 -12.49 -16.21
CA SER A 104 -10.78 -12.34 -16.33
C SER A 104 -11.24 -10.88 -16.28
N LEU A 105 -10.57 -10.04 -15.50
CA LEU A 105 -10.83 -8.61 -15.44
C LEU A 105 -10.65 -7.90 -16.79
N VAL A 106 -9.77 -8.38 -17.67
CA VAL A 106 -9.50 -7.73 -18.96
C VAL A 106 -10.76 -7.60 -19.82
N THR A 107 -11.68 -8.55 -19.72
CA THR A 107 -12.93 -8.60 -20.49
C THR A 107 -14.17 -8.15 -19.71
N ALA A 108 -14.03 -7.88 -18.41
CA ALA A 108 -15.14 -7.49 -17.55
C ALA A 108 -15.61 -6.05 -17.81
N MET A 109 -16.90 -5.81 -17.62
CA MET A 109 -17.46 -4.45 -17.61
C MET A 109 -17.00 -3.71 -16.34
N SER A 110 -16.77 -2.39 -16.45
CA SER A 110 -16.30 -1.55 -15.35
C SER A 110 -15.08 -2.13 -14.59
N ARG A 111 -14.26 -2.86 -15.31
CA ARG A 111 -13.13 -3.68 -14.82
C ARG A 111 -12.15 -2.93 -13.93
N GLU A 112 -12.02 -1.61 -14.07
CA GLU A 112 -11.13 -0.78 -13.26
C GLU A 112 -11.72 -0.45 -11.87
N SER A 113 -13.03 -0.64 -11.68
CA SER A 113 -13.76 -0.23 -10.47
C SER A 113 -14.14 -1.37 -9.53
N VAL A 114 -13.80 -2.61 -9.85
CA VAL A 114 -14.21 -3.80 -9.10
C VAL A 114 -13.73 -3.74 -7.64
N MET A 115 -12.45 -3.41 -7.41
CA MET A 115 -11.90 -3.25 -6.07
C MET A 115 -12.52 -2.05 -5.33
N LYS A 116 -12.79 -0.95 -6.01
CA LYS A 116 -13.48 0.21 -5.43
C LYS A 116 -14.87 -0.16 -4.94
N ASN A 117 -15.61 -0.96 -5.72
CA ASN A 117 -16.94 -1.44 -5.36
C ASN A 117 -16.89 -2.39 -4.14
N TYR A 118 -15.89 -3.27 -4.07
CA TYR A 118 -15.67 -4.08 -2.87
C TYR A 118 -15.37 -3.21 -1.65
N LEU A 119 -14.41 -2.28 -1.76
CA LEU A 119 -14.01 -1.43 -0.64
C LEU A 119 -15.14 -0.53 -0.13
N SER A 120 -16.06 -0.11 -1.00
CA SER A 120 -17.23 0.66 -0.59
C SER A 120 -18.13 -0.04 0.42
N GLN A 121 -18.06 -1.39 0.49
CA GLN A 121 -18.87 -2.21 1.40
C GLN A 121 -18.23 -2.39 2.79
N VAL A 122 -16.90 -2.22 2.90
CA VAL A 122 -16.16 -2.48 4.15
C VAL A 122 -15.56 -1.23 4.78
N LYS A 123 -15.42 -0.15 4.03
CA LYS A 123 -14.67 1.06 4.40
C LYS A 123 -15.10 1.71 5.71
N ASP A 124 -16.39 1.67 6.04
CA ASP A 124 -16.93 2.39 7.21
C ASP A 124 -16.47 1.76 8.55
N ASN A 125 -15.88 0.57 8.52
CA ASN A 125 -15.36 -0.13 9.68
C ASN A 125 -13.88 0.19 9.99
N TYR A 126 -13.19 0.89 9.08
CA TYR A 126 -11.75 1.16 9.18
C TYR A 126 -11.43 2.65 9.06
N ASP A 127 -10.35 3.07 9.71
CA ASP A 127 -9.78 4.41 9.52
C ASP A 127 -8.83 4.43 8.31
N TYR A 128 -8.12 3.32 8.08
CA TYR A 128 -7.17 3.18 6.97
C TYR A 128 -7.34 1.84 6.27
N VAL A 129 -7.25 1.85 4.94
CA VAL A 129 -7.03 0.68 4.11
C VAL A 129 -5.71 0.84 3.38
N LEU A 130 -4.79 -0.13 3.52
CA LEU A 130 -3.53 -0.16 2.80
C LEU A 130 -3.56 -1.30 1.79
N ILE A 131 -3.33 -0.99 0.52
CA ILE A 131 -3.30 -1.97 -0.56
C ILE A 131 -1.84 -2.21 -0.96
N ASP A 132 -1.33 -3.41 -0.70
CA ASP A 132 -0.01 -3.85 -1.18
C ASP A 132 -0.11 -4.31 -2.63
N CYS A 133 0.45 -3.53 -3.55
CA CYS A 133 0.33 -3.78 -4.98
C CYS A 133 1.46 -4.67 -5.50
N MET A 134 1.13 -5.59 -6.40
CA MET A 134 2.11 -6.39 -7.14
C MET A 134 3.09 -5.50 -7.94
N PRO A 135 4.30 -6.01 -8.30
CA PRO A 135 5.30 -5.26 -9.07
C PRO A 135 4.96 -5.20 -10.57
N SER A 136 3.75 -4.79 -10.90
CA SER A 136 3.26 -4.63 -12.27
C SER A 136 2.31 -3.45 -12.38
N LEU A 137 1.98 -3.04 -13.59
CA LEU A 137 0.95 -2.04 -13.88
C LEU A 137 -0.26 -2.69 -14.58
N GLY A 138 -0.57 -3.94 -14.20
CA GLY A 138 -1.70 -4.71 -14.71
C GLY A 138 -3.05 -4.28 -14.12
N MET A 139 -4.10 -5.09 -14.41
CA MET A 139 -5.47 -4.77 -14.04
C MET A 139 -5.69 -4.69 -12.53
N ILE A 140 -5.02 -5.53 -11.73
CA ILE A 140 -5.13 -5.47 -10.27
C ILE A 140 -4.55 -4.16 -9.74
N THR A 141 -3.38 -3.72 -10.24
CA THR A 141 -2.78 -2.43 -9.87
C THR A 141 -3.66 -1.25 -10.31
N LEU A 142 -4.27 -1.30 -11.50
CA LEU A 142 -5.23 -0.27 -11.94
C LEU A 142 -6.45 -0.21 -11.03
N ASN A 143 -6.97 -1.36 -10.58
CA ASN A 143 -8.04 -1.44 -9.59
C ASN A 143 -7.65 -0.82 -8.25
N ALA A 144 -6.46 -1.13 -7.74
CA ALA A 144 -5.94 -0.55 -6.51
C ALA A 144 -5.83 0.98 -6.61
N LEU A 145 -5.27 1.51 -7.71
CA LEU A 145 -5.17 2.95 -7.95
C LEU A 145 -6.53 3.63 -8.14
N THR A 146 -7.50 2.94 -8.76
CA THR A 146 -8.86 3.47 -8.93
C THR A 146 -9.63 3.53 -7.61
N ALA A 147 -9.34 2.60 -6.70
CA ALA A 147 -9.96 2.53 -5.38
C ALA A 147 -9.30 3.43 -4.33
N ALA A 148 -8.03 3.80 -4.53
CA ALA A 148 -7.23 4.53 -3.54
C ALA A 148 -7.52 6.04 -3.54
N ASP A 149 -7.42 6.65 -2.36
CA ASP A 149 -7.37 8.12 -2.22
C ASP A 149 -5.97 8.65 -2.52
N SER A 150 -4.96 7.84 -2.22
CA SER A 150 -3.57 8.26 -2.44
C SER A 150 -2.62 7.08 -2.66
N VAL A 151 -1.42 7.41 -3.18
CA VAL A 151 -0.35 6.46 -3.46
C VAL A 151 0.90 6.83 -2.67
N ILE A 152 1.48 5.85 -1.98
CA ILE A 152 2.84 5.90 -1.46
C ILE A 152 3.72 5.08 -2.40
N ILE A 153 4.86 5.63 -2.80
CA ILE A 153 5.78 5.02 -3.77
C ILE A 153 7.10 4.68 -3.06
N PRO A 154 7.28 3.42 -2.59
CA PRO A 154 8.57 2.99 -2.07
C PRO A 154 9.61 2.92 -3.19
N VAL A 155 10.78 3.51 -2.98
CA VAL A 155 11.88 3.55 -3.94
C VAL A 155 13.19 3.19 -3.26
N GLN A 156 13.88 2.19 -3.79
CA GLN A 156 15.19 1.77 -3.31
C GLN A 156 16.27 2.79 -3.70
N ALA A 157 17.06 3.25 -2.72
CA ALA A 157 18.09 4.26 -2.90
C ALA A 157 19.43 3.74 -3.50
N GLN A 158 19.41 2.62 -4.20
CA GLN A 158 20.63 2.02 -4.80
C GLN A 158 20.70 2.16 -6.33
N TYR A 159 19.60 2.52 -6.96
CA TYR A 159 19.52 2.63 -8.41
C TYR A 159 18.46 3.65 -8.81
N LEU A 160 18.78 4.57 -9.70
CA LEU A 160 17.82 5.52 -10.28
C LEU A 160 16.80 4.78 -11.17
N PRO A 161 15.57 4.59 -10.72
CA PRO A 161 14.56 3.87 -11.51
C PRO A 161 13.83 4.82 -12.46
N ALA A 162 14.56 5.67 -13.20
CA ALA A 162 13.95 6.72 -14.00
C ALA A 162 12.86 6.20 -14.95
N LYS A 163 13.09 5.07 -15.63
CA LYS A 163 12.13 4.50 -16.57
C LYS A 163 10.88 3.93 -15.88
N GLY A 164 11.06 3.11 -14.84
CA GLY A 164 9.93 2.52 -14.11
C GLY A 164 9.10 3.56 -13.36
N MET A 165 9.74 4.57 -12.78
CA MET A 165 9.05 5.69 -12.13
C MET A 165 8.22 6.49 -13.14
N THR A 166 8.78 6.80 -14.31
CA THR A 166 8.05 7.51 -15.37
C THR A 166 6.82 6.73 -15.84
N GLN A 167 6.93 5.41 -15.99
CA GLN A 167 5.79 4.55 -16.36
C GLN A 167 4.71 4.55 -15.27
N LEU A 168 5.09 4.41 -14.01
CA LEU A 168 4.14 4.47 -12.89
C LEU A 168 3.43 5.83 -12.83
N LEU A 169 4.17 6.93 -12.93
CA LEU A 169 3.58 8.28 -12.92
C LEU A 169 2.64 8.51 -14.12
N SER A 170 3.00 8.00 -15.30
CA SER A 170 2.13 8.02 -16.48
C SER A 170 0.84 7.23 -16.23
N THR A 171 0.93 6.06 -15.60
CA THR A 171 -0.24 5.24 -15.24
C THR A 171 -1.13 5.95 -14.22
N ILE A 172 -0.54 6.52 -13.16
CA ILE A 172 -1.29 7.34 -12.18
C ILE A 172 -2.00 8.51 -12.87
N ALA A 173 -1.34 9.20 -13.79
CA ALA A 173 -1.95 10.30 -14.55
C ALA A 173 -3.14 9.84 -15.41
N LYS A 174 -3.05 8.65 -16.02
CA LYS A 174 -4.16 8.04 -16.76
C LYS A 174 -5.33 7.67 -15.84
N VAL A 175 -5.05 7.06 -14.70
CA VAL A 175 -6.07 6.75 -13.68
C VAL A 175 -6.75 8.03 -13.20
N LYS A 176 -6.00 9.08 -12.88
CA LYS A 176 -6.57 10.40 -12.51
C LYS A 176 -7.48 10.96 -13.59
N LYS A 177 -7.11 10.82 -14.85
CA LYS A 177 -7.88 11.36 -15.97
C LYS A 177 -9.17 10.59 -16.22
N HIS A 178 -9.19 9.26 -16.03
CA HIS A 178 -10.26 8.42 -16.57
C HIS A 178 -11.13 7.75 -15.50
N THR A 179 -10.56 7.33 -14.35
CA THR A 179 -11.26 6.48 -13.38
C THR A 179 -11.29 7.03 -11.95
N ASN A 180 -10.26 7.82 -11.55
CA ASN A 180 -10.18 8.37 -10.20
C ASN A 180 -9.56 9.79 -10.20
N PRO A 181 -10.33 10.84 -10.48
CA PRO A 181 -9.82 12.22 -10.54
C PRO A 181 -9.18 12.73 -9.24
N ASN A 182 -9.59 12.17 -8.10
CA ASN A 182 -9.14 12.58 -6.78
C ASN A 182 -7.85 11.88 -6.32
N LEU A 183 -7.36 10.88 -7.06
CA LEU A 183 -6.14 10.15 -6.69
C LEU A 183 -4.97 11.12 -6.49
N ALA A 184 -4.36 11.11 -5.31
CA ALA A 184 -3.20 11.92 -5.00
C ALA A 184 -1.93 11.05 -4.90
N ILE A 185 -0.76 11.65 -5.08
CA ILE A 185 0.51 11.03 -4.68
C ILE A 185 0.88 11.61 -3.33
N ASP A 186 0.86 10.78 -2.26
CA ASP A 186 1.25 11.23 -0.92
C ASP A 186 2.75 11.47 -0.83
N GLY A 187 3.54 10.66 -1.51
CA GLY A 187 4.98 10.86 -1.60
C GLY A 187 5.77 9.62 -1.99
N ILE A 188 7.07 9.85 -2.17
CA ILE A 188 8.09 8.82 -2.37
C ILE A 188 8.71 8.49 -1.01
N LEU A 189 8.70 7.20 -0.63
CA LEU A 189 9.40 6.69 0.53
C LEU A 189 10.73 6.07 0.09
N LEU A 190 11.84 6.61 0.53
CA LEU A 190 13.16 6.04 0.26
C LEU A 190 13.39 4.83 1.17
N THR A 191 13.60 3.67 0.56
CA THR A 191 13.79 2.38 1.24
C THR A 191 15.18 1.81 0.97
N LEU A 192 15.60 0.88 1.82
CA LEU A 192 16.88 0.18 1.69
C LEU A 192 18.06 1.16 1.53
N VAL A 193 18.03 2.23 2.34
CA VAL A 193 19.06 3.29 2.29
C VAL A 193 20.25 2.86 3.13
N ASP A 194 21.42 2.67 2.51
CA ASP A 194 22.69 2.58 3.22
C ASP A 194 23.36 3.96 3.25
N GLY A 195 23.10 4.72 4.30
CA GLY A 195 23.61 6.10 4.44
C GLY A 195 25.14 6.22 4.51
N ARG A 196 25.86 5.10 4.60
CA ARG A 196 27.33 5.05 4.58
C ARG A 196 27.90 5.14 3.16
N THR A 197 27.08 4.82 2.15
CA THR A 197 27.54 4.77 0.75
C THR A 197 27.31 6.11 0.03
N ASN A 198 28.29 6.51 -0.78
CA ASN A 198 28.15 7.70 -1.63
C ASN A 198 27.06 7.48 -2.71
N LEU A 199 26.88 6.23 -3.17
CA LEU A 199 25.84 5.87 -4.14
C LEU A 199 24.44 6.16 -3.59
N ALA A 200 24.15 5.80 -2.35
CA ALA A 200 22.84 6.09 -1.74
C ALA A 200 22.62 7.61 -1.63
N LYS A 201 23.64 8.38 -1.22
CA LYS A 201 23.54 9.84 -1.13
C LYS A 201 23.26 10.48 -2.49
N SER A 202 24.06 10.14 -3.51
CA SER A 202 23.87 10.68 -4.87
C SER A 202 22.52 10.27 -5.48
N THR A 203 22.03 9.07 -5.19
CA THR A 203 20.70 8.62 -5.65
C THR A 203 19.57 9.41 -4.98
N VAL A 204 19.69 9.68 -3.67
CA VAL A 204 18.71 10.50 -2.93
C VAL A 204 18.70 11.94 -3.48
N GLU A 205 19.88 12.52 -3.74
CA GLU A 205 20.01 13.85 -4.33
C GLU A 205 19.38 13.90 -5.72
N ALA A 206 19.72 12.97 -6.60
CA ALA A 206 19.15 12.87 -7.94
C ALA A 206 17.62 12.66 -7.94
N LEU A 207 17.06 11.90 -6.98
CA LEU A 207 15.61 11.78 -6.82
C LEU A 207 14.97 13.10 -6.39
N ARG A 208 15.62 13.85 -5.48
CA ARG A 208 15.15 15.17 -5.07
C ARG A 208 15.19 16.19 -6.21
N GLU A 209 16.25 16.19 -6.99
CA GLU A 209 16.39 17.08 -8.14
C GLU A 209 15.37 16.77 -9.25
N ASN A 210 15.19 15.50 -9.60
CA ASN A 210 14.32 15.09 -10.72
C ASN A 210 12.83 15.10 -10.36
N PHE A 211 12.48 14.80 -9.12
CA PHE A 211 11.08 14.62 -8.72
C PHE A 211 10.63 15.52 -7.57
N GLY A 212 11.55 16.04 -6.74
CA GLY A 212 11.21 16.76 -5.51
C GLY A 212 10.41 18.06 -5.71
N CYS A 213 10.51 18.70 -6.89
CA CYS A 213 9.68 19.85 -7.23
C CYS A 213 8.23 19.50 -7.57
N ARG A 214 7.95 18.22 -7.92
CA ARG A 214 6.65 17.76 -8.40
C ARG A 214 5.99 16.77 -7.47
N ILE A 215 6.78 15.99 -6.74
CA ILE A 215 6.32 14.92 -5.86
C ILE A 215 7.07 15.06 -4.55
N ARG A 216 6.33 15.06 -3.45
CA ARG A 216 6.92 15.03 -2.13
C ARG A 216 7.81 13.80 -1.95
N ILE A 217 8.97 13.97 -1.34
CA ILE A 217 9.78 12.87 -0.81
C ILE A 217 9.68 12.93 0.71
N TYR A 218 9.30 11.81 1.34
CA TYR A 218 9.21 11.73 2.80
C TYR A 218 10.57 12.06 3.43
N ARG A 219 10.55 12.70 4.60
CA ARG A 219 11.78 13.01 5.36
C ARG A 219 12.40 11.75 5.92
N THR A 220 11.54 10.84 6.39
CA THR A 220 11.94 9.54 6.89
C THR A 220 12.45 8.66 5.75
N THR A 221 13.54 7.96 5.99
CA THR A 221 14.09 6.95 5.09
C THR A 221 14.19 5.62 5.82
N ILE A 222 13.93 4.51 5.13
CA ILE A 222 14.01 3.16 5.71
C ILE A 222 15.40 2.59 5.42
N PRO A 223 16.23 2.34 6.45
CA PRO A 223 17.58 1.82 6.24
C PRO A 223 17.59 0.36 5.81
N VAL A 224 18.69 -0.06 5.18
CA VAL A 224 18.97 -1.49 4.95
C VAL A 224 19.15 -2.19 6.31
N ALA A 225 18.45 -3.31 6.49
CA ALA A 225 18.70 -4.19 7.63
C ALA A 225 18.45 -5.65 7.24
N VAL A 226 19.40 -6.52 7.51
CA VAL A 226 19.30 -7.97 7.27
C VAL A 226 18.12 -8.56 8.02
N LYS A 227 17.92 -8.16 9.26
CA LYS A 227 16.82 -8.63 10.12
C LYS A 227 15.42 -8.24 9.60
N ALA A 228 15.29 -7.15 8.83
CA ALA A 228 14.01 -6.79 8.21
C ALA A 228 13.57 -7.79 7.13
N ALA A 229 14.52 -8.49 6.50
CA ALA A 229 14.22 -9.58 5.56
C ALA A 229 13.82 -10.87 6.30
N GLU A 230 14.36 -11.12 7.51
CA GLU A 230 14.02 -12.29 8.33
C GLU A 230 12.61 -12.20 8.94
N VAL A 231 12.12 -10.98 9.21
CA VAL A 231 10.82 -10.71 9.83
C VAL A 231 9.67 -11.31 9.01
N SER A 232 9.74 -11.21 7.68
CA SER A 232 8.73 -11.78 6.79
C SER A 232 8.52 -13.29 6.98
N SER A 233 9.55 -14.00 7.50
CA SER A 233 9.45 -15.43 7.82
C SER A 233 8.90 -15.73 9.21
N LYS A 234 8.56 -14.73 10.03
CA LYS A 234 8.17 -14.92 11.44
C LYS A 234 6.70 -14.61 11.72
N GLY A 235 5.94 -14.10 10.75
CA GLY A 235 4.55 -13.70 10.93
C GLY A 235 4.40 -12.53 11.91
N LYS A 236 5.35 -11.60 11.96
CA LYS A 236 5.39 -10.47 12.91
C LYS A 236 5.86 -9.20 12.20
N SER A 237 5.53 -8.04 12.79
CA SER A 237 6.12 -6.78 12.35
C SER A 237 7.55 -6.61 12.83
N ILE A 238 8.24 -5.61 12.26
CA ILE A 238 9.55 -5.19 12.78
C ILE A 238 9.44 -4.66 14.22
N TYR A 239 8.30 -4.12 14.62
CA TYR A 239 8.08 -3.62 15.97
C TYR A 239 8.07 -4.73 17.01
N ALA A 240 7.45 -5.88 16.70
CA ALA A 240 7.41 -7.05 17.58
C ALA A 240 8.73 -7.84 17.54
N TYR A 241 9.36 -7.94 16.37
CA TYR A 241 10.57 -8.74 16.19
C TYR A 241 11.83 -8.04 16.68
N GLU A 242 12.02 -6.76 16.35
CA GLU A 242 13.21 -5.95 16.69
C GLU A 242 12.82 -4.54 17.11
N PRO A 243 12.15 -4.34 18.25
CA PRO A 243 11.56 -3.06 18.65
C PRO A 243 12.57 -1.91 18.75
N ASN A 244 13.80 -2.21 19.10
CA ASN A 244 14.87 -1.21 19.28
C ASN A 244 15.70 -0.95 18.03
N SER A 245 15.42 -1.65 16.91
CA SER A 245 16.18 -1.51 15.68
C SER A 245 16.00 -0.13 15.03
N THR A 246 16.97 0.25 14.21
CA THR A 246 16.88 1.49 13.41
C THR A 246 15.73 1.44 12.43
N VAL A 247 15.39 0.26 11.89
CA VAL A 247 14.26 0.08 10.97
C VAL A 247 12.93 0.23 11.70
N SER A 248 12.78 -0.33 12.92
CA SER A 248 11.58 -0.16 13.74
C SER A 248 11.32 1.33 14.02
N LYS A 249 12.34 2.06 14.45
CA LYS A 249 12.27 3.51 14.70
C LYS A 249 11.91 4.28 13.41
N ALA A 250 12.53 3.92 12.28
CA ALA A 250 12.25 4.56 11.00
C ALA A 250 10.78 4.36 10.57
N TYR A 251 10.21 3.15 10.68
CA TYR A 251 8.79 2.95 10.38
C TYR A 251 7.87 3.66 11.37
N ALA A 252 8.24 3.75 12.66
CA ALA A 252 7.47 4.53 13.63
C ALA A 252 7.45 6.02 13.27
N ASP A 253 8.58 6.60 12.86
CA ASP A 253 8.65 7.99 12.42
C ASP A 253 7.93 8.22 11.09
N PHE A 254 8.02 7.29 10.15
CA PHE A 254 7.26 7.32 8.92
C PHE A 254 5.73 7.29 9.19
N THR A 255 5.27 6.45 10.11
CA THR A 255 3.86 6.40 10.53
C THR A 255 3.39 7.75 11.08
N LYS A 256 4.20 8.41 11.93
CA LYS A 256 3.90 9.75 12.44
C LYS A 256 3.82 10.78 11.30
N GLU A 257 4.71 10.68 10.33
CA GLU A 257 4.75 11.58 9.17
C GLU A 257 3.47 11.40 8.31
N VAL A 258 3.02 10.17 8.07
CA VAL A 258 1.77 9.87 7.35
C VAL A 258 0.54 10.38 8.10
N LEU A 259 0.49 10.23 9.42
CA LEU A 259 -0.60 10.72 10.26
C LEU A 259 -0.67 12.27 10.31
N ALA A 260 0.49 12.93 10.37
CA ALA A 260 0.54 14.39 10.36
C ALA A 260 -0.03 14.98 9.07
N ASP A 261 0.25 14.35 7.94
CA ASP A 261 -0.27 14.75 6.62
C ASP A 261 -1.78 14.58 6.52
N GLY A 262 -2.32 13.49 7.04
CA GLY A 262 -3.76 13.28 7.12
C GLY A 262 -4.44 14.45 7.83
N ARG A 263 -3.98 14.81 9.04
CA ARG A 263 -4.53 15.90 9.84
C ARG A 263 -4.41 17.28 9.15
N GLN A 264 -3.35 17.53 8.41
CA GLN A 264 -3.16 18.81 7.70
C GLN A 264 -4.14 18.94 6.52
N LYS A 265 -4.34 17.87 5.76
CA LYS A 265 -5.31 17.83 4.66
C LYS A 265 -6.74 18.03 5.19
N GLU A 266 -7.10 17.39 6.30
CA GLU A 266 -8.40 17.56 6.97
C GLU A 266 -8.66 19.02 7.37
N ARG A 267 -7.69 19.67 8.00
CA ARG A 267 -7.81 21.08 8.40
C ARG A 267 -8.04 22.00 7.20
N LEU A 268 -7.35 21.74 6.08
CA LEU A 268 -7.52 22.51 4.85
C LEU A 268 -8.91 22.30 4.22
N HIS A 269 -9.44 21.06 4.21
CA HIS A 269 -10.79 20.79 3.74
C HIS A 269 -11.84 21.45 4.62
N ALA A 270 -11.75 21.33 5.95
CA ALA A 270 -12.69 21.95 6.87
C ALA A 270 -12.68 23.48 6.76
N SER A 271 -11.52 24.11 6.53
CA SER A 271 -11.42 25.56 6.32
C SER A 271 -12.07 26.03 5.01
N HIS A 272 -12.03 25.21 3.95
CA HIS A 272 -12.69 25.52 2.69
C HIS A 272 -14.21 25.31 2.70
N GLU A 273 -14.74 24.39 3.52
CA GLU A 273 -16.18 24.22 3.71
C GLU A 273 -16.82 25.35 4.53
N HIS A 274 -16.08 25.93 5.48
CA HIS A 274 -16.57 27.08 6.29
C HIS A 274 -16.45 28.43 5.54
N ALA A 275 -15.76 28.46 4.40
CA ALA A 275 -15.59 29.67 3.59
C ALA A 275 -16.56 29.75 2.39
N ARG A 276 -17.46 28.80 2.28
CA ARG A 276 -18.57 28.77 1.30
C ARG A 276 -19.92 28.95 2.00
#